data_68c3f185e5babb28ee8232023f9a6f12
#
_entry.id   68c3f185e5babb28ee8232023f9a6f12
#
_cell.length_a   1.000
_cell.length_b   1.000
_cell.length_c   1.000
_cell.angle_alpha   90.00
_cell.angle_beta   90.00
_cell.angle_gamma   90.00
#
_symmetry.space_group_name_H-M   'P 1'
#
loop_
_entity.id
_entity.type
_entity.pdbx_description
1 polymer ?
#
loop_
_entity_poly.entity_id
_entity_poly.type
_entity_poly.pdbx_seq_one_letter_code
_entity_poly.pdbx_strand_id
1 'polypeptide(L)'
;EAPYVFYKDGKYYFMWSVDDTGAANYHVAYGTSDSPLGPIRVAERPIVLIQNGGNGMIGTAHNSVLRVPGKDGEADRWYIVYHRINPSYKAKENGPGFHREVCISPLDFNPDGSIIEVSPKRVN
;
A
#
# COMPACT_ATOMS: atom_id res chain seq x y z
N GLU A 1 11.19 3.90 -3.35
CA GLU A 1 10.56 4.26 -4.62
C GLU A 1 9.05 4.46 -4.47
N ALA A 2 8.38 4.84 -5.56
CA ALA A 2 6.93 4.99 -5.64
C ALA A 2 6.34 5.89 -4.55
N PRO A 3 6.84 7.12 -4.39
CA PRO A 3 6.28 8.02 -3.39
C PRO A 3 4.83 8.38 -3.73
N TYR A 4 3.99 8.34 -2.72
CA TYR A 4 2.59 8.73 -2.84
C TYR A 4 2.15 9.50 -1.59
N VAL A 5 1.36 10.55 -1.78
CA VAL A 5 0.91 11.41 -0.69
C VAL A 5 -0.59 11.58 -0.76
N PHE A 6 -1.27 11.47 0.37
CA PHE A 6 -2.67 11.84 0.48
C PHE A 6 -2.92 12.62 1.78
N TYR A 7 -4.03 13.34 1.80
CA TYR A 7 -4.45 14.16 2.94
C TYR A 7 -5.72 13.57 3.54
N LYS A 8 -5.72 13.42 4.85
CA LYS A 8 -6.88 12.91 5.59
C LYS A 8 -6.87 13.47 7.01
N ASP A 9 -7.98 14.08 7.41
CA ASP A 9 -8.22 14.55 8.77
C ASP A 9 -7.07 15.41 9.33
N GLY A 10 -6.59 16.36 8.54
CA GLY A 10 -5.56 17.30 8.95
C GLY A 10 -4.13 16.80 8.87
N LYS A 11 -3.90 15.58 8.38
CA LYS A 11 -2.58 15.00 8.23
C LYS A 11 -2.27 14.66 6.78
N TYR A 12 -1.01 14.85 6.40
CA TYR A 12 -0.45 14.35 5.15
C TYR A 12 0.19 12.99 5.40
N TYR A 13 -0.23 11.99 4.64
CA TYR A 13 0.31 10.63 4.70
C TYR A 13 1.24 10.45 3.52
N PHE A 14 2.49 10.13 3.81
CA PHE A 14 3.51 9.84 2.81
C PHE A 14 3.74 8.35 2.79
N MET A 15 3.62 7.74 1.62
CA MET A 15 3.86 6.33 1.41
C MET A 15 5.01 6.13 0.42
N TRP A 16 5.75 5.05 0.58
CA TRP A 16 6.81 4.67 -0.35
C TRP A 16 7.03 3.17 -0.30
N SER A 17 7.61 2.64 -1.38
CA SER A 17 8.00 1.23 -1.45
C SER A 17 9.44 1.06 -0.98
N VAL A 18 9.68 0.06 -0.18
CA VAL A 18 10.98 -0.27 0.41
C VAL A 18 11.45 -1.59 -0.17
N ASP A 19 12.71 -1.66 -0.54
CA ASP A 19 13.38 -2.81 -1.15
C ASP A 19 13.00 -3.08 -2.61
N ASP A 20 13.43 -4.21 -3.10
CA ASP A 20 13.23 -4.67 -4.48
C ASP A 20 12.03 -5.60 -4.55
N THR A 21 11.27 -5.52 -5.64
CA THR A 21 10.07 -6.34 -5.83
C THR A 21 10.30 -7.85 -5.74
N GLY A 22 11.53 -8.30 -5.98
CA GLY A 22 11.93 -9.69 -5.82
C GLY A 22 12.32 -10.07 -4.40
N ALA A 23 12.48 -9.10 -3.51
CA ALA A 23 12.89 -9.35 -2.13
C ALA A 23 11.69 -9.72 -1.24
N ALA A 24 11.92 -10.62 -0.29
CA ALA A 24 10.88 -11.07 0.63
C ALA A 24 10.33 -9.95 1.51
N ASN A 25 11.12 -8.93 1.78
CA ASN A 25 10.75 -7.79 2.61
C ASN A 25 10.28 -6.56 1.79
N TYR A 26 10.02 -6.71 0.51
CA TYR A 26 9.42 -5.65 -0.30
C TYR A 26 8.06 -5.26 0.28
N HIS A 27 7.90 -3.98 0.64
CA HIS A 27 6.69 -3.53 1.32
C HIS A 27 6.42 -2.05 1.07
N VAL A 28 5.21 -1.63 1.41
CA VAL A 28 4.84 -0.21 1.51
C VAL A 28 5.06 0.23 2.96
N ALA A 29 5.82 1.31 3.13
CA ALA A 29 5.98 1.99 4.40
C ALA A 29 5.29 3.35 4.37
N TYR A 30 5.08 3.96 5.53
CA TYR A 30 4.49 5.29 5.60
C TYR A 30 5.02 6.11 6.78
N GLY A 31 4.82 7.40 6.64
CA GLY A 31 4.98 8.40 7.70
C GLY A 31 3.95 9.50 7.53
N THR A 32 3.86 10.40 8.48
CA THR A 32 2.90 11.49 8.47
C THR A 32 3.57 12.85 8.71
N SER A 33 2.88 13.89 8.29
CA SER A 33 3.31 15.27 8.52
C SER A 33 2.09 16.19 8.65
N ASP A 34 2.25 17.28 9.39
CA ASP A 34 1.24 18.33 9.47
C ASP A 34 1.32 19.30 8.27
N SER A 35 2.37 19.20 7.46
CA SER A 35 2.63 20.06 6.31
C SER A 35 2.98 19.21 5.08
N PRO A 36 2.61 19.64 3.86
CA PRO A 36 2.98 18.91 2.65
C PRO A 36 4.49 18.91 2.38
N LEU A 37 5.23 19.79 3.01
CA LEU A 37 6.69 19.86 2.88
C LEU A 37 7.44 19.17 4.01
N GLY A 38 6.73 18.53 4.94
CA GLY A 38 7.33 17.88 6.08
C GLY A 38 7.51 18.80 7.30
N PRO A 39 8.26 18.38 8.31
CA PRO A 39 9.02 17.13 8.37
C PRO A 39 8.14 15.90 8.44
N ILE A 40 8.56 14.83 7.78
CA ILE A 40 7.87 13.55 7.80
C ILE A 40 8.33 12.77 9.03
N ARG A 41 7.37 12.30 9.82
CA ARG A 41 7.61 11.39 10.94
C ARG A 41 7.27 9.99 10.48
N VAL A 42 8.28 9.13 10.39
CA VAL A 42 8.06 7.72 10.08
C VAL A 42 7.19 7.11 11.19
N ALA A 43 6.18 6.35 10.81
CA ALA A 43 5.27 5.74 11.77
C ALA A 43 5.98 4.73 12.68
N GLU A 44 5.47 4.58 13.90
CA GLU A 44 6.00 3.60 14.85
C GLU A 44 5.88 2.17 14.29
N ARG A 45 4.77 1.90 13.61
CA ARG A 45 4.55 0.67 12.84
C ARG A 45 4.44 1.05 11.36
N PRO A 46 5.57 1.17 10.65
CA PRO A 46 5.58 1.80 9.34
C PRO A 46 5.07 0.90 8.21
N ILE A 47 4.99 -0.40 8.40
CA ILE A 47 4.55 -1.32 7.33
C ILE A 47 3.04 -1.19 7.12
N VAL A 48 2.66 -0.76 5.92
CA VAL A 48 1.26 -0.70 5.48
C VAL A 48 0.85 -2.01 4.83
N LEU A 49 1.72 -2.56 4.01
CA LEU A 49 1.45 -3.72 3.16
C LEU A 49 2.75 -4.45 2.91
N ILE A 50 2.78 -5.75 3.20
CA ILE A 50 3.90 -6.63 2.88
C ILE A 50 3.36 -7.89 2.24
N GLN A 51 4.19 -8.55 1.44
CA GLN A 51 3.78 -9.77 0.75
C GLN A 51 3.33 -10.89 1.69
N ASN A 52 2.45 -11.74 1.18
CA ASN A 52 2.05 -12.98 1.83
C ASN A 52 2.19 -14.14 0.83
N GLY A 53 3.32 -14.83 0.88
CA GLY A 53 3.61 -15.94 -0.02
C GLY A 53 2.65 -17.13 0.14
N GLY A 54 2.02 -17.29 1.32
CA GLY A 54 1.09 -18.37 1.61
C GLY A 54 -0.19 -18.31 0.78
N ASN A 55 -0.60 -17.12 0.34
CA ASN A 55 -1.78 -16.94 -0.52
C ASN A 55 -1.44 -16.44 -1.93
N GLY A 56 -0.19 -16.50 -2.33
CA GLY A 56 0.25 -16.07 -3.65
C GLY A 56 0.39 -14.56 -3.83
N MET A 57 0.31 -13.79 -2.76
CA MET A 57 0.43 -12.33 -2.79
C MET A 57 1.88 -11.92 -2.61
N ILE A 58 2.66 -12.06 -3.67
CA ILE A 58 4.10 -11.76 -3.69
C ILE A 58 4.40 -10.49 -4.48
N GLY A 59 5.48 -9.81 -4.12
CA GLY A 59 5.93 -8.58 -4.79
C GLY A 59 4.95 -7.42 -4.61
N THR A 60 4.27 -7.35 -3.49
CA THR A 60 3.20 -6.38 -3.23
C THR A 60 3.76 -5.06 -2.70
N ALA A 61 3.71 -4.02 -3.51
CA ALA A 61 3.99 -2.64 -3.14
C ALA A 61 3.62 -1.69 -4.30
N HIS A 62 4.33 -0.57 -4.44
CA HIS A 62 4.18 0.43 -5.51
C HIS A 62 2.73 0.90 -5.61
N ASN A 63 2.22 1.49 -4.53
CA ASN A 63 0.81 1.76 -4.35
C ASN A 63 0.36 3.16 -4.76
N SER A 64 -0.95 3.27 -4.95
CA SER A 64 -1.70 4.52 -4.86
C SER A 64 -2.81 4.36 -3.83
N VAL A 65 -3.55 5.43 -3.56
CA VAL A 65 -4.68 5.42 -2.64
C VAL A 65 -5.91 5.97 -3.35
N LEU A 66 -7.02 5.27 -3.20
CA LEU A 66 -8.31 5.70 -3.71
C LEU A 66 -9.19 6.12 -2.53
N ARG A 67 -9.70 7.35 -2.59
CA ARG A 67 -10.72 7.83 -1.69
C ARG A 67 -12.08 7.77 -2.38
N VAL A 68 -13.04 7.15 -1.74
CA VAL A 68 -14.43 7.17 -2.18
C VAL A 68 -15.23 7.99 -1.17
N PRO A 69 -15.72 9.19 -1.56
CA PRO A 69 -16.48 10.04 -0.65
C PRO A 69 -17.74 9.34 -0.13
N GLY A 70 -18.00 9.50 1.15
CA GLY A 70 -19.25 9.05 1.75
C GLY A 70 -20.44 9.84 1.24
N LYS A 71 -21.63 9.22 1.26
CA LYS A 71 -22.90 9.84 0.88
C LYS A 71 -23.75 10.04 2.15
N ASP A 72 -24.51 11.13 2.15
CA ASP A 72 -25.55 11.37 3.17
C ASP A 72 -25.05 11.23 4.61
N GLY A 73 -23.88 11.81 4.90
CA GLY A 73 -23.28 11.79 6.24
C GLY A 73 -22.47 10.56 6.57
N GLU A 74 -22.34 9.62 5.65
CA GLU A 74 -21.45 8.47 5.80
C GLU A 74 -19.98 8.90 5.71
N ALA A 75 -19.10 8.19 6.41
CA ALA A 75 -17.66 8.41 6.31
C ALA A 75 -17.13 8.02 4.93
N ASP A 76 -16.06 8.68 4.52
CA ASP A 76 -15.34 8.30 3.31
C ASP A 76 -14.77 6.89 3.46
N ARG A 77 -14.67 6.18 2.34
CA ARG A 77 -14.00 4.89 2.27
C ARG A 77 -12.67 5.05 1.57
N TRP A 78 -11.66 4.39 2.10
CA TRP A 78 -10.30 4.45 1.60
C TRP A 78 -9.83 3.08 1.17
N TYR A 79 -9.07 3.04 0.09
CA TYR A 79 -8.52 1.81 -0.47
C TYR A 79 -7.07 2.02 -0.85
N ILE A 80 -6.26 1.00 -0.66
CA ILE A 80 -4.92 0.95 -1.22
C ILE A 80 -4.98 0.13 -2.51
N VAL A 81 -4.42 0.69 -3.57
CA VAL A 81 -4.31 0.05 -4.89
C VAL A 81 -2.83 -0.24 -5.12
N TYR A 82 -2.49 -1.46 -5.37
CA TYR A 82 -1.11 -1.91 -5.45
C TYR A 82 -0.95 -3.01 -6.49
N HIS A 83 0.25 -3.49 -6.70
CA HIS A 83 0.47 -4.61 -7.61
C HIS A 83 0.92 -5.86 -6.86
N ARG A 84 0.77 -6.99 -7.52
CA ARG A 84 1.45 -8.24 -7.17
C ARG A 84 2.12 -8.82 -8.40
N ILE A 85 3.07 -9.72 -8.18
CA ILE A 85 3.61 -10.57 -9.24
C ILE A 85 2.64 -11.75 -9.39
N ASN A 86 2.21 -12.02 -10.61
CA ASN A 86 1.38 -13.20 -10.87
C ASN A 86 2.24 -14.46 -10.78
N PRO A 87 2.00 -15.36 -9.81
CA PRO A 87 2.85 -16.54 -9.63
C PRO A 87 2.72 -17.59 -10.74
N SER A 88 1.66 -17.51 -11.55
CA SER A 88 1.48 -18.42 -12.70
C SER A 88 2.42 -18.13 -13.85
N TYR A 89 2.95 -16.93 -13.93
CA TYR A 89 3.89 -16.52 -14.96
C TYR A 89 5.32 -16.55 -14.41
N LYS A 90 5.75 -17.71 -13.97
CA LYS A 90 7.12 -17.87 -13.51
C LYS A 90 8.10 -17.75 -14.66
N ALA A 91 8.83 -16.67 -14.67
CA ALA A 91 10.22 -16.58 -15.15
C ALA A 91 10.62 -17.17 -16.50
N LYS A 92 9.73 -17.62 -17.37
CA LYS A 92 10.18 -18.30 -18.60
C LYS A 92 10.67 -17.37 -19.69
N GLU A 93 10.10 -16.18 -19.80
CA GLU A 93 10.43 -15.27 -20.90
C GLU A 93 11.11 -13.99 -20.46
N ASN A 94 10.68 -13.41 -19.32
CA ASN A 94 11.19 -12.11 -18.87
C ASN A 94 11.67 -12.10 -17.42
N GLY A 95 11.81 -13.25 -16.79
CA GLY A 95 12.20 -13.35 -15.40
C GLY A 95 11.08 -13.01 -14.40
N PRO A 96 11.31 -13.24 -13.10
CA PRO A 96 10.33 -12.93 -12.08
C PRO A 96 10.11 -11.41 -11.96
N GLY A 97 8.86 -11.01 -11.80
CA GLY A 97 8.52 -9.62 -11.55
C GLY A 97 8.00 -8.81 -12.73
N PHE A 98 7.98 -9.36 -13.94
CA PHE A 98 7.47 -8.66 -15.11
C PHE A 98 5.96 -8.81 -15.32
N HIS A 99 5.35 -9.85 -14.79
CA HIS A 99 3.91 -10.08 -14.90
C HIS A 99 3.20 -9.52 -13.69
N ARG A 100 2.75 -8.27 -13.78
CA ARG A 100 2.12 -7.55 -12.69
C ARG A 100 0.62 -7.54 -12.83
N GLU A 101 -0.06 -7.68 -11.71
CA GLU A 101 -1.51 -7.54 -11.62
C GLU A 101 -1.85 -6.44 -10.62
N VAL A 102 -2.91 -5.70 -10.91
CA VAL A 102 -3.45 -4.69 -9.99
C VAL A 102 -4.28 -5.38 -8.92
N CYS A 103 -4.05 -4.98 -7.69
CA CYS A 103 -4.82 -5.42 -6.53
C CYS A 103 -5.38 -4.21 -5.80
N ILE A 104 -6.47 -4.41 -5.07
CA ILE A 104 -7.08 -3.39 -4.24
C ILE A 104 -7.51 -4.01 -2.91
N SER A 105 -7.29 -3.31 -1.83
CA SER A 105 -7.74 -3.70 -0.50
C SER A 105 -8.24 -2.49 0.27
N PRO A 106 -9.15 -2.67 1.23
CA PRO A 106 -9.52 -1.58 2.13
C PRO A 106 -8.29 -1.05 2.86
N LEU A 107 -8.22 0.26 3.02
CA LEU A 107 -7.22 0.95 3.83
C LEU A 107 -7.92 1.51 5.05
N ASP A 108 -7.67 0.91 6.20
CA ASP A 108 -8.34 1.24 7.46
C ASP A 108 -7.40 1.97 8.41
N PHE A 109 -7.97 2.77 9.29
CA PHE A 109 -7.25 3.64 10.19
C PHE A 109 -7.73 3.41 11.62
N ASN A 110 -6.80 3.51 12.57
CA ASN A 110 -7.14 3.59 13.98
C ASN A 110 -7.71 4.98 14.31
N PRO A 111 -8.38 5.15 15.47
CA PRO A 111 -8.90 6.45 15.87
C PRO A 111 -7.86 7.57 15.97
N ASP A 112 -6.60 7.23 16.22
CA ASP A 112 -5.49 8.20 16.25
C ASP A 112 -4.96 8.58 14.86
N GLY A 113 -5.50 7.98 13.80
CA GLY A 113 -5.08 8.20 12.42
C GLY A 113 -3.96 7.30 11.92
N SER A 114 -3.41 6.42 12.76
CA SER A 114 -2.43 5.44 12.30
C SER A 114 -3.08 4.42 11.37
N ILE A 115 -2.31 3.94 10.40
CA ILE A 115 -2.79 2.97 9.42
C ILE A 115 -2.75 1.57 10.03
N ILE A 116 -3.82 0.82 9.83
CA ILE A 116 -3.89 -0.60 10.17
C ILE A 116 -3.22 -1.38 9.03
N GLU A 117 -2.26 -2.23 9.36
CA GLU A 117 -1.56 -3.04 8.35
C GLU A 117 -2.55 -3.83 7.51
N VAL A 118 -2.38 -3.74 6.19
CA VAL A 118 -3.27 -4.37 5.21
C VAL A 118 -2.83 -5.82 4.98
N SER A 119 -3.78 -6.75 5.05
CA SER A 119 -3.55 -8.13 4.62
C SER A 119 -3.78 -8.22 3.11
N PRO A 120 -2.73 -8.42 2.29
CA PRO A 120 -2.90 -8.43 0.85
C PRO A 120 -3.74 -9.62 0.39
N LYS A 121 -4.73 -9.34 -0.45
CA LYS A 121 -5.66 -10.34 -0.97
C LYS A 121 -5.82 -10.17 -2.47
N ARG A 122 -5.97 -11.28 -3.16
CA ARG A 122 -6.42 -11.27 -4.54
C ARG A 122 -7.90 -10.92 -4.58
N VAL A 123 -8.24 -9.95 -5.43
CA VAL A 123 -9.64 -9.66 -5.77
C VAL A 123 -10.01 -10.55 -6.94
N ASN A 124 -11.01 -11.38 -6.73
CA ASN A 124 -11.55 -12.23 -7.78
C ASN A 124 -12.64 -11.49 -8.56
#